data_ef6ffaa24a0a715eeebd9977b1e1568d
#
_entry.id   ef6ffaa24a0a715eeebd9977b1e1568d
#
_cell.length_a   1.000
_cell.length_b   1.000
_cell.length_c   1.000
_cell.angle_alpha   90.00
_cell.angle_beta   90.00
_cell.angle_gamma   90.00
#
_symmetry.space_group_name_H-M   'P 1'
#
loop_
_entity.id
_entity.type
_entity.pdbx_description
1 polymer ?
#
loop_
_entity_poly.entity_id
_entity_poly.type
_entity_poly.pdbx_seq_one_letter_code
_entity_poly.pdbx_strand_id
1 'polypeptide(L)'
;GKELLENGALALLFVSLGIVVYLALRFEWKFGIAGIIANLHDVVIILGFFSFFQWEFSLTVLAAVLAILGYSVNESVVIFDRIRENFRKLRRATVTQVIDNAITQTMSRTIITHGSTQMVVISMLLFGGEVLHYFSLALTIGILFGIYSSIMVGSSIIMLLGVKREDLVKLEKKPQQDDGAVV
;
A
#
# COMPACT_ATOMS: atom_id res chain seq x y z
N GLY A 1 -29.25 -0.74 9.10
CA GLY A 1 -28.82 -0.17 7.81
C GLY A 1 -28.12 1.19 7.97
N LYS A 2 -28.79 2.23 8.46
CA LYS A 2 -28.22 3.60 8.56
C LYS A 2 -27.04 3.66 9.53
N GLU A 3 -27.17 3.08 10.70
CA GLU A 3 -26.11 3.05 11.72
C GLU A 3 -24.82 2.38 11.23
N LEU A 4 -24.92 1.26 10.51
CA LEU A 4 -23.78 0.58 9.90
C LEU A 4 -23.11 1.47 8.85
N LEU A 5 -23.89 2.21 8.09
CA LEU A 5 -23.39 3.08 7.02
C LEU A 5 -22.67 4.31 7.60
N GLU A 6 -23.25 4.95 8.60
CA GLU A 6 -22.66 6.12 9.27
C GLU A 6 -21.39 5.74 10.06
N ASN A 7 -21.46 4.74 10.92
CA ASN A 7 -20.32 4.29 11.70
C ASN A 7 -19.24 3.66 10.83
N GLY A 8 -19.63 2.95 9.76
CA GLY A 8 -18.71 2.39 8.78
C GLY A 8 -17.96 3.46 7.99
N ALA A 9 -18.68 4.49 7.53
CA ALA A 9 -18.05 5.61 6.83
C ALA A 9 -17.10 6.39 7.75
N LEU A 10 -17.47 6.61 9.01
CA LEU A 10 -16.59 7.24 10.00
C LEU A 10 -15.36 6.40 10.28
N ALA A 11 -15.51 5.08 10.46
CA ALA A 11 -14.37 4.19 10.68
C ALA A 11 -13.39 4.19 9.50
N LEU A 12 -13.90 4.10 8.27
CA LEU A 12 -13.10 4.21 7.06
C LEU A 12 -12.37 5.56 6.97
N LEU A 13 -13.07 6.65 7.30
CA LEU A 13 -12.48 7.99 7.30
C LEU A 13 -11.34 8.10 8.32
N PHE A 14 -11.55 7.68 9.57
CA PHE A 14 -10.53 7.74 10.61
C PHE A 14 -9.31 6.88 10.30
N VAL A 15 -9.52 5.65 9.82
CA VAL A 15 -8.42 4.76 9.41
C VAL A 15 -7.66 5.35 8.22
N SER A 16 -8.38 5.87 7.21
CA SER A 16 -7.75 6.52 6.05
C SER A 16 -6.94 7.74 6.45
N LEU A 17 -7.45 8.59 7.34
CA LEU A 17 -6.71 9.74 7.88
C LEU A 17 -5.46 9.29 8.65
N GLY A 18 -5.56 8.25 9.46
CA GLY A 18 -4.41 7.67 10.16
C GLY A 18 -3.33 7.18 9.20
N ILE A 19 -3.73 6.51 8.12
CA ILE A 19 -2.84 6.06 7.05
C ILE A 19 -2.18 7.24 6.33
N VAL A 20 -2.95 8.29 6.01
CA VAL A 20 -2.43 9.52 5.38
C VAL A 20 -1.35 10.15 6.25
N VAL A 21 -1.64 10.33 7.55
CA VAL A 21 -0.69 10.90 8.51
C VAL A 21 0.56 10.01 8.61
N TYR A 22 0.39 8.69 8.73
CA TYR A 22 1.51 7.75 8.78
C TYR A 22 2.39 7.84 7.54
N LEU A 23 1.81 7.81 6.34
CA LEU A 23 2.56 7.88 5.08
C LEU A 23 3.22 9.25 4.89
N ALA A 24 2.57 10.35 5.31
CA ALA A 24 3.13 11.69 5.24
C ALA A 24 4.35 11.88 6.15
N LEU A 25 4.35 11.23 7.33
CA LEU A 25 5.49 11.24 8.26
C LEU A 25 6.61 10.31 7.80
N ARG A 26 6.28 9.20 7.15
CA ARG A 26 7.22 8.14 6.78
C ARG A 26 7.89 8.36 5.42
N PHE A 27 7.18 8.98 4.48
CA PHE A 27 7.61 9.15 3.09
C PHE A 27 7.46 10.59 2.61
N GLU A 28 8.11 10.90 1.48
CA GLU A 28 7.85 12.11 0.71
C GLU A 28 6.41 12.07 0.16
N TRP A 29 5.82 13.24 -0.02
CA TRP A 29 4.41 13.42 -0.40
C TRP A 29 3.98 12.61 -1.64
N LYS A 30 4.86 12.41 -2.64
CA LYS A 30 4.59 11.63 -3.85
C LYS A 30 4.28 10.16 -3.53
N PHE A 31 5.04 9.56 -2.64
CA PHE A 31 4.80 8.20 -2.17
C PHE A 31 3.55 8.11 -1.31
N GLY A 32 3.31 9.13 -0.49
CA GLY A 32 2.08 9.22 0.31
C GLY A 32 0.83 9.20 -0.57
N ILE A 33 0.79 10.05 -1.60
CA ILE A 33 -0.33 10.07 -2.56
C ILE A 33 -0.48 8.72 -3.27
N ALA A 34 0.61 8.13 -3.75
CA ALA A 34 0.56 6.83 -4.42
C ALA A 34 -0.02 5.73 -3.51
N GLY A 35 0.41 5.69 -2.24
CA GLY A 35 -0.09 4.73 -1.27
C GLY A 35 -1.58 4.93 -0.94
N ILE A 36 -2.03 6.17 -0.78
CA ILE A 36 -3.45 6.47 -0.52
C ILE A 36 -4.32 6.01 -1.69
N ILE A 37 -3.93 6.34 -2.92
CA ILE A 37 -4.70 5.95 -4.12
C ILE A 37 -4.74 4.43 -4.26
N ALA A 38 -3.62 3.72 -4.04
CA ALA A 38 -3.60 2.27 -4.05
C ALA A 38 -4.54 1.66 -2.99
N ASN A 39 -4.55 2.21 -1.77
CA ASN A 39 -5.46 1.75 -0.71
C ASN A 39 -6.94 2.02 -1.02
N LEU A 40 -7.27 3.20 -1.54
CA LEU A 40 -8.63 3.52 -1.96
C LEU A 40 -9.10 2.60 -3.09
N HIS A 41 -8.21 2.28 -4.03
CA HIS A 41 -8.49 1.30 -5.09
C HIS A 41 -8.89 -0.05 -4.49
N ASP A 42 -8.19 -0.55 -3.47
CA ASP A 42 -8.52 -1.84 -2.84
C ASP A 42 -9.90 -1.83 -2.18
N VAL A 43 -10.24 -0.74 -1.47
CA VAL A 43 -11.58 -0.58 -0.88
C VAL A 43 -12.66 -0.58 -1.97
N VAL A 44 -12.46 0.18 -3.05
CA VAL A 44 -13.41 0.25 -4.16
C VAL A 44 -13.61 -1.10 -4.82
N ILE A 45 -12.55 -1.89 -5.00
CA ILE A 45 -12.64 -3.25 -5.54
C ILE A 45 -13.48 -4.15 -4.64
N ILE A 46 -13.20 -4.19 -3.32
CA ILE A 46 -13.96 -5.03 -2.39
C ILE A 46 -15.44 -4.63 -2.39
N LEU A 47 -15.74 -3.34 -2.23
CA LEU A 47 -17.11 -2.83 -2.25
C LEU A 47 -17.78 -3.10 -3.60
N GLY A 48 -17.05 -2.98 -4.70
CA GLY A 48 -17.50 -3.29 -6.05
C GLY A 48 -17.95 -4.75 -6.19
N PHE A 49 -17.15 -5.72 -5.71
CA PHE A 49 -17.53 -7.12 -5.70
C PHE A 49 -18.78 -7.37 -4.86
N PHE A 50 -18.83 -6.85 -3.64
CA PHE A 50 -19.99 -7.00 -2.76
C PHE A 50 -21.26 -6.41 -3.38
N SER A 51 -21.15 -5.25 -4.02
CA SER A 51 -22.27 -4.60 -4.71
C SER A 51 -22.70 -5.35 -5.96
N PHE A 52 -21.76 -5.83 -6.78
CA PHE A 52 -22.05 -6.52 -8.02
C PHE A 52 -22.75 -7.87 -7.79
N PHE A 53 -22.26 -8.65 -6.83
CA PHE A 53 -22.84 -9.94 -6.48
C PHE A 53 -23.99 -9.87 -5.47
N GLN A 54 -24.33 -8.67 -5.01
CA GLN A 54 -25.37 -8.42 -4.00
C GLN A 54 -25.14 -9.22 -2.71
N TRP A 55 -23.86 -9.38 -2.30
CA TRP A 55 -23.52 -10.05 -1.06
C TRP A 55 -23.85 -9.20 0.15
N GLU A 56 -24.17 -9.86 1.27
CA GLU A 56 -24.50 -9.18 2.51
C GLU A 56 -23.29 -8.40 3.06
N PHE A 57 -23.46 -7.09 3.24
CA PHE A 57 -22.47 -6.22 3.86
C PHE A 57 -22.78 -6.03 5.33
N SER A 58 -22.07 -6.77 6.19
CA SER A 58 -22.24 -6.76 7.64
C SER A 58 -21.09 -5.99 8.33
N LEU A 59 -21.20 -5.85 9.66
CA LEU A 59 -20.13 -5.26 10.48
C LEU A 59 -18.83 -6.07 10.39
N THR A 60 -18.92 -7.38 10.24
CA THR A 60 -17.75 -8.27 10.07
C THR A 60 -17.05 -8.01 8.73
N VAL A 61 -17.81 -7.78 7.66
CA VAL A 61 -17.25 -7.40 6.35
C VAL A 61 -16.55 -6.04 6.43
N LEU A 62 -17.14 -5.07 7.12
CA LEU A 62 -16.50 -3.78 7.38
C LEU A 62 -15.15 -3.96 8.12
N ALA A 63 -15.13 -4.83 9.15
CA ALA A 63 -13.89 -5.14 9.85
C ALA A 63 -12.83 -5.76 8.91
N ALA A 64 -13.23 -6.61 7.97
CA ALA A 64 -12.34 -7.14 6.94
C ALA A 64 -11.77 -6.03 6.05
N VAL A 65 -12.60 -5.10 5.59
CA VAL A 65 -12.16 -3.95 4.77
C VAL A 65 -11.14 -3.10 5.52
N LEU A 66 -11.37 -2.81 6.81
CA LEU A 66 -10.44 -2.06 7.64
C LEU A 66 -9.11 -2.81 7.85
N ALA A 67 -9.18 -4.13 8.03
CA ALA A 67 -7.99 -4.98 8.15
C ALA A 67 -7.17 -4.98 6.85
N ILE A 68 -7.82 -5.04 5.68
CA ILE A 68 -7.16 -4.97 4.38
C ILE A 68 -6.47 -3.63 4.16
N LEU A 69 -7.05 -2.51 4.58
CA LEU A 69 -6.39 -1.21 4.50
C LEU A 69 -5.03 -1.24 5.20
N GLY A 70 -4.97 -1.74 6.43
CA GLY A 70 -3.71 -1.87 7.16
C GLY A 70 -2.72 -2.85 6.51
N TYR A 71 -3.24 -3.95 5.95
CA TYR A 71 -2.43 -4.96 5.28
C TYR A 71 -1.82 -4.44 3.96
N SER A 72 -2.61 -3.75 3.14
CA SER A 72 -2.18 -3.16 1.87
C SER A 72 -1.15 -2.04 2.06
N VAL A 73 -1.33 -1.19 3.11
CA VAL A 73 -0.32 -0.18 3.49
C VAL A 73 1.03 -0.81 3.78
N ASN A 74 1.05 -1.92 4.53
CA ASN A 74 2.30 -2.59 4.88
C ASN A 74 3.07 -3.05 3.63
N GLU A 75 2.38 -3.59 2.62
CA GLU A 75 3.00 -3.99 1.36
C GLU A 75 3.52 -2.78 0.57
N SER A 76 2.71 -1.73 0.44
CA SER A 76 3.12 -0.49 -0.22
C SER A 76 4.37 0.11 0.41
N VAL A 77 4.44 0.14 1.75
CA VAL A 77 5.61 0.64 2.51
C VAL A 77 6.86 -0.16 2.17
N VAL A 78 6.77 -1.48 2.07
CA VAL A 78 7.93 -2.33 1.74
C VAL A 78 8.46 -2.03 0.34
N ILE A 79 7.56 -1.91 -0.65
CA ILE A 79 7.94 -1.58 -2.03
C ILE A 79 8.54 -0.17 -2.08
N PHE A 80 7.92 0.81 -1.44
CA PHE A 80 8.37 2.20 -1.44
C PHE A 80 9.73 2.39 -0.76
N ASP A 81 9.97 1.71 0.36
CA ASP A 81 11.27 1.71 1.01
C ASP A 81 12.34 1.11 0.11
N ARG A 82 12.03 0.03 -0.62
CA ARG A 82 12.96 -0.58 -1.56
C ARG A 82 13.23 0.33 -2.76
N ILE A 83 12.22 1.02 -3.28
CA ILE A 83 12.38 2.03 -4.34
C ILE A 83 13.35 3.12 -3.87
N ARG A 84 13.15 3.67 -2.66
CA ARG A 84 14.03 4.70 -2.08
C ARG A 84 15.47 4.20 -1.91
N GLU A 85 15.64 2.97 -1.43
CA GLU A 85 16.96 2.35 -1.29
C GLU A 85 17.65 2.21 -2.64
N ASN A 86 16.94 1.74 -3.66
CA ASN A 86 17.47 1.54 -5.01
C ASN A 86 17.83 2.88 -5.67
N PHE A 87 17.09 3.96 -5.45
CA PHE A 87 17.47 5.30 -5.91
C PHE A 87 18.83 5.75 -5.34
N ARG A 88 19.15 5.35 -4.11
CA ARG A 88 20.46 5.65 -3.49
C ARG A 88 21.59 4.79 -4.07
N LYS A 89 21.31 3.50 -4.31
CA LYS A 89 22.32 2.52 -4.77
C LYS A 89 22.58 2.58 -6.28
N LEU A 90 21.52 2.63 -7.08
CA LEU A 90 21.58 2.54 -8.55
C LEU A 90 21.74 3.93 -9.19
N ARG A 91 22.93 4.51 -9.09
CA ARG A 91 23.20 5.90 -9.49
C ARG A 91 23.02 6.20 -10.98
N ARG A 92 23.10 5.22 -11.87
CA ARG A 92 23.00 5.36 -13.33
C ARG A 92 21.72 4.79 -13.93
N ALA A 93 20.85 4.18 -13.12
CA ALA A 93 19.62 3.56 -13.59
C ALA A 93 18.54 4.63 -13.83
N THR A 94 17.66 4.36 -14.80
CA THR A 94 16.45 5.14 -15.03
C THR A 94 15.44 4.90 -13.92
N VAL A 95 14.46 5.80 -13.76
CA VAL A 95 13.39 5.67 -12.76
C VAL A 95 12.66 4.34 -12.91
N THR A 96 12.32 3.96 -14.14
CA THR A 96 11.65 2.69 -14.45
C THR A 96 12.49 1.49 -14.00
N GLN A 97 13.79 1.49 -14.31
CA GLN A 97 14.70 0.41 -13.88
C GLN A 97 14.82 0.32 -12.35
N VAL A 98 14.82 1.45 -11.66
CA VAL A 98 14.86 1.48 -10.19
C VAL A 98 13.61 0.86 -9.59
N ILE A 99 12.43 1.20 -10.12
CA ILE A 99 11.14 0.67 -9.66
C ILE A 99 11.04 -0.83 -9.99
N ASP A 100 11.36 -1.25 -11.20
CA ASP A 100 11.33 -2.64 -11.63
C ASP A 100 12.25 -3.52 -10.76
N ASN A 101 13.45 -3.07 -10.51
CA ASN A 101 14.36 -3.74 -9.58
C ASN A 101 13.82 -3.82 -8.16
N ALA A 102 13.15 -2.78 -7.68
CA ALA A 102 12.56 -2.78 -6.33
C ALA A 102 11.43 -3.81 -6.22
N ILE A 103 10.53 -3.85 -7.21
CA ILE A 103 9.45 -4.85 -7.28
C ILE A 103 10.04 -6.26 -7.33
N THR A 104 10.99 -6.51 -8.20
CA THR A 104 11.63 -7.83 -8.34
C THR A 104 12.29 -8.29 -7.04
N GLN A 105 12.98 -7.39 -6.33
CA GLN A 105 13.65 -7.70 -5.07
C GLN A 105 12.68 -7.96 -3.91
N THR A 106 11.48 -7.39 -3.94
CA THR A 106 10.45 -7.58 -2.91
C THR A 106 9.50 -8.74 -3.22
N MET A 107 9.44 -9.20 -4.46
CA MET A 107 8.48 -10.20 -4.95
C MET A 107 8.48 -11.50 -4.12
N SER A 108 9.64 -12.04 -3.79
CA SER A 108 9.73 -13.27 -2.98
C SER A 108 9.06 -13.10 -1.60
N ARG A 109 9.29 -11.95 -0.95
CA ARG A 109 8.65 -11.62 0.32
C ARG A 109 7.14 -11.46 0.14
N THR A 110 6.70 -10.73 -0.87
CA THR A 110 5.29 -10.53 -1.19
C THR A 110 4.56 -11.85 -1.37
N ILE A 111 5.12 -12.77 -2.18
CA ILE A 111 4.52 -14.09 -2.42
C ILE A 111 4.43 -14.89 -1.12
N ILE A 112 5.46 -14.90 -0.29
CA ILE A 112 5.46 -15.67 0.96
C ILE A 112 4.47 -15.08 1.97
N THR A 113 4.47 -13.76 2.19
CA THR A 113 3.59 -13.13 3.17
C THR A 113 2.13 -13.19 2.75
N HIS A 114 1.82 -12.87 1.50
CA HIS A 114 0.44 -12.95 1.01
C HIS A 114 -0.03 -14.39 0.86
N GLY A 115 0.83 -15.29 0.38
CA GLY A 115 0.51 -16.71 0.27
C GLY A 115 0.19 -17.36 1.60
N SER A 116 1.00 -17.11 2.64
CA SER A 116 0.74 -17.64 3.98
C SER A 116 -0.55 -17.08 4.60
N THR A 117 -0.79 -15.77 4.48
CA THR A 117 -2.03 -15.15 4.96
C THR A 117 -3.23 -15.66 4.18
N GLN A 118 -3.11 -15.80 2.85
CA GLN A 118 -4.18 -16.31 2.00
C GLN A 118 -4.56 -17.75 2.34
N MET A 119 -3.60 -18.62 2.69
CA MET A 119 -3.89 -19.98 3.15
C MET A 119 -4.76 -19.98 4.41
N VAL A 120 -4.45 -19.14 5.38
CA VAL A 120 -5.26 -18.98 6.60
C VAL A 120 -6.66 -18.51 6.27
N VAL A 121 -6.77 -17.46 5.44
CA VAL A 121 -8.07 -16.88 5.06
C VAL A 121 -8.92 -17.86 4.24
N ILE A 122 -8.33 -18.63 3.32
CA ILE A 122 -9.02 -19.71 2.60
C ILE A 122 -9.51 -20.79 3.56
N SER A 123 -8.70 -21.16 4.56
CA SER A 123 -9.13 -22.12 5.57
C SER A 123 -10.34 -21.60 6.35
N MET A 124 -10.36 -20.30 6.68
CA MET A 124 -11.52 -19.67 7.32
C MET A 124 -12.75 -19.65 6.38
N LEU A 125 -12.54 -19.42 5.09
CA LEU A 125 -13.61 -19.41 4.07
C LEU A 125 -14.26 -20.79 3.93
N LEU A 126 -13.45 -21.86 3.98
CA LEU A 126 -13.93 -23.23 3.80
C LEU A 126 -14.52 -23.85 5.08
N PHE A 127 -13.95 -23.52 6.24
CA PHE A 127 -14.26 -24.18 7.51
C PHE A 127 -14.86 -23.23 8.57
N GLY A 128 -14.90 -21.93 8.31
CA GLY A 128 -15.32 -20.91 9.30
C GLY A 128 -16.85 -20.76 9.49
N GLY A 129 -17.64 -21.49 8.68
CA GLY A 129 -19.09 -21.40 8.74
C GLY A 129 -19.66 -20.09 8.22
N GLU A 130 -20.99 -19.92 8.34
CA GLU A 130 -21.72 -18.78 7.77
C GLU A 130 -21.26 -17.42 8.31
N VAL A 131 -20.93 -17.33 9.60
CA VAL A 131 -20.54 -16.08 10.26
C VAL A 131 -19.23 -15.52 9.69
N LEU A 132 -18.28 -16.37 9.33
CA LEU A 132 -16.99 -15.98 8.79
C LEU A 132 -16.93 -15.97 7.26
N HIS A 133 -17.98 -16.42 6.58
CA HIS A 133 -17.97 -16.57 5.15
C HIS A 133 -17.67 -15.25 4.41
N TYR A 134 -18.51 -14.25 4.57
CA TYR A 134 -18.33 -12.95 3.90
C TYR A 134 -17.13 -12.16 4.41
N PHE A 135 -16.77 -12.33 5.69
CA PHE A 135 -15.53 -11.78 6.24
C PHE A 135 -14.30 -12.34 5.50
N SER A 136 -14.20 -13.67 5.41
CA SER A 136 -13.08 -14.34 4.73
C SER A 136 -13.07 -14.08 3.24
N LEU A 137 -14.24 -13.95 2.62
CA LEU A 137 -14.37 -13.62 1.21
C LEU A 137 -13.84 -12.20 0.92
N ALA A 138 -14.20 -11.21 1.76
CA ALA A 138 -13.69 -9.86 1.65
C ALA A 138 -12.17 -9.80 1.82
N LEU A 139 -11.62 -10.54 2.82
CA LEU A 139 -10.17 -10.65 3.02
C LEU A 139 -9.49 -11.32 1.80
N THR A 140 -10.06 -12.38 1.26
CA THR A 140 -9.52 -13.08 0.08
C THR A 140 -9.38 -12.12 -1.11
N ILE A 141 -10.46 -11.41 -1.43
CA ILE A 141 -10.47 -10.41 -2.50
C ILE A 141 -9.44 -9.33 -2.23
N GLY A 142 -9.46 -8.77 -1.01
CA GLY A 142 -8.57 -7.67 -0.63
C GLY A 142 -7.10 -8.04 -0.66
N ILE A 143 -6.71 -9.25 -0.22
CA ILE A 143 -5.31 -9.71 -0.27
C ILE A 143 -4.86 -9.89 -1.72
N LEU A 144 -5.67 -10.51 -2.58
CA LEU A 144 -5.31 -10.74 -3.98
C LEU A 144 -5.18 -9.42 -4.75
N PHE A 145 -6.14 -8.52 -4.62
CA PHE A 145 -6.09 -7.22 -5.29
C PHE A 145 -5.10 -6.26 -4.65
N GLY A 146 -4.80 -6.38 -3.35
CA GLY A 146 -3.79 -5.61 -2.64
C GLY A 146 -2.38 -5.83 -3.21
N ILE A 147 -2.02 -7.07 -3.61
CA ILE A 147 -0.76 -7.33 -4.32
C ILE A 147 -0.73 -6.55 -5.63
N TYR A 148 -1.81 -6.68 -6.41
CA TYR A 148 -1.92 -5.98 -7.69
C TYR A 148 -1.83 -4.46 -7.53
N SER A 149 -2.57 -3.89 -6.58
CA SER A 149 -2.62 -2.44 -6.39
C SER A 149 -1.29 -1.87 -5.92
N SER A 150 -0.61 -2.51 -4.98
CA SER A 150 0.69 -2.06 -4.48
C SER A 150 1.77 -2.09 -5.57
N ILE A 151 1.80 -3.16 -6.38
CA ILE A 151 2.78 -3.34 -7.45
C ILE A 151 2.46 -2.48 -8.66
N MET A 152 1.23 -2.57 -9.18
CA MET A 152 0.87 -1.92 -10.46
C MET A 152 0.36 -0.50 -10.25
N VAL A 153 -0.62 -0.29 -9.36
CA VAL A 153 -1.24 1.02 -9.17
C VAL A 153 -0.28 1.96 -8.44
N GLY A 154 0.25 1.55 -7.28
CA GLY A 154 1.15 2.37 -6.47
C GLY A 154 2.41 2.77 -7.24
N SER A 155 3.08 1.81 -7.88
CA SER A 155 4.31 2.06 -8.66
C SER A 155 4.05 2.92 -9.90
N SER A 156 2.91 2.73 -10.60
CA SER A 156 2.54 3.55 -11.76
C SER A 156 2.28 5.00 -11.36
N ILE A 157 1.64 5.23 -10.21
CA ILE A 157 1.39 6.58 -9.71
C ILE A 157 2.71 7.26 -9.33
N ILE A 158 3.66 6.55 -8.71
CA ILE A 158 5.00 7.08 -8.44
C ILE A 158 5.68 7.53 -9.72
N MET A 159 5.60 6.75 -10.79
CA MET A 159 6.13 7.13 -12.12
C MET A 159 5.42 8.35 -12.70
N LEU A 160 4.09 8.40 -12.64
CA LEU A 160 3.28 9.53 -13.14
C LEU A 160 3.56 10.83 -12.38
N LEU A 161 3.77 10.75 -11.07
CA LEU A 161 4.14 11.90 -10.24
C LEU A 161 5.60 12.37 -10.49
N GLY A 162 6.31 11.71 -11.37
CA GLY A 162 7.65 12.10 -11.78
C GLY A 162 8.62 12.12 -10.60
N VAL A 163 8.67 11.05 -9.81
CA VAL A 163 9.66 10.93 -8.73
C VAL A 163 11.05 10.97 -9.33
N LYS A 164 11.87 11.91 -8.85
CA LYS A 164 13.24 12.08 -9.25
C LYS A 164 14.18 11.69 -8.11
N ARG A 165 15.42 11.40 -8.48
CA ARG A 165 16.47 11.10 -7.50
C ARG A 165 16.68 12.23 -6.50
N GLU A 166 16.60 13.46 -6.98
CA GLU A 166 16.76 14.69 -6.18
C GLU A 166 15.73 14.80 -5.06
N ASP A 167 14.53 14.26 -5.26
CA ASP A 167 13.47 14.21 -4.25
C ASP A 167 13.85 13.30 -3.06
N LEU A 168 14.71 12.28 -3.29
CA LEU A 168 14.98 11.20 -2.33
C LEU A 168 16.39 11.21 -1.75
N VAL A 169 17.33 11.81 -2.45
CA VAL A 169 18.72 11.94 -2.02
C VAL A 169 18.96 13.40 -1.70
N LYS A 170 18.91 13.79 -0.42
CA LYS A 170 19.45 15.08 0.01
C LYS A 170 20.93 15.08 -0.42
N LEU A 171 21.27 15.93 -1.39
CA LEU A 171 22.65 16.21 -1.73
C LEU A 171 23.30 16.73 -0.44
N GLU A 172 24.22 15.97 0.15
CA GLU A 172 25.12 16.53 1.14
C GLU A 172 25.77 17.72 0.47
N LYS A 173 25.47 18.93 0.99
CA LYS A 173 26.24 20.12 0.64
C LYS A 173 27.69 19.75 0.92
N LYS A 174 28.51 19.66 -0.13
CA LYS A 174 29.97 19.61 0.05
C LYS A 174 30.33 20.68 1.06
N PRO A 175 31.14 20.37 2.09
CA PRO A 175 31.67 21.41 2.94
C PRO A 175 32.31 22.43 1.98
N GLN A 176 31.92 23.70 2.06
CA GLN A 176 32.69 24.77 1.44
C GLN A 176 34.11 24.57 1.93
N GLN A 177 35.02 24.22 1.02
CA GLN A 177 36.43 24.39 1.26
C GLN A 177 36.59 25.87 1.58
N ASP A 178 36.85 26.15 2.83
CA ASP A 178 37.31 27.41 3.29
C ASP A 178 38.68 27.60 2.60
N ASP A 179 38.68 28.37 1.52
CA ASP A 179 39.91 28.82 0.90
C ASP A 179 40.54 29.77 1.90
N GLY A 180 41.27 29.18 2.84
CA GLY A 180 42.15 29.93 3.75
C GLY A 180 43.11 30.75 2.96
N ALA A 181 42.69 31.91 2.53
CA ALA A 181 43.61 32.98 2.16
C ALA A 181 44.43 33.35 3.40
N VAL A 182 45.59 32.74 3.55
CA VAL A 182 46.61 33.23 4.47
C VAL A 182 47.20 34.48 3.83
N VAL A 183 46.93 35.60 4.42
CA VAL A 183 47.67 36.85 4.23
C VAL A 183 48.88 36.84 5.13
#